data_9058ce75f41fa6bb8bae3a7f874164eb
#
_entry.id   9058ce75f41fa6bb8bae3a7f874164eb
#
_cell.length_a   1.000
_cell.length_b   1.000
_cell.length_c   1.000
_cell.angle_alpha   90.00
_cell.angle_beta   90.00
_cell.angle_gamma   90.00
#
_symmetry.space_group_name_H-M   'P 1'
#
loop_
_entity.id
_entity.type
_entity.pdbx_description
1 polymer ?
#
loop_
_entity_poly.entity_id
_entity_poly.type
_entity_poly.pdbx_seq_one_letter_code
_entity_poly.pdbx_strand_id
1 'polypeptide(L)'
;MKLLVTGAAGMLGREVVAAAERLGHEVAAWDLPECDLTDAGATLAAIRRLEPRAVVNCAAYTNVDAAEADEATATLVNGDAAGNVARACAAAGARLVHVSTDYVFDGSKREPWIESDATSPLGAYGRSKLHGEDLVRAELPDHAIVRTAWLFGPHGPNFVSTMLRLATERDEVQVVTDQVGSPTFAGHLAPALVDMAERTDTGIFHGAGAGSCSWYELTLEAYDAAGVACRVLPTTAEQFARPAPRPAYSVLGSEREHPITLPPWQEGVRAHLAALEEVPSR
;
A
#
# COMPACT_ATOMS: atom_id res chain seq x y z
N MET A 1 12.62 1.90 19.73
CA MET A 1 12.76 0.43 19.64
C MET A 1 13.54 0.05 18.40
N LYS A 2 13.98 -1.22 18.27
CA LYS A 2 14.53 -1.73 17.02
C LYS A 2 13.39 -2.17 16.09
N LEU A 3 13.29 -1.56 14.93
CA LEU A 3 12.26 -1.78 13.92
C LEU A 3 12.90 -2.34 12.65
N LEU A 4 12.35 -3.42 12.11
CA LEU A 4 12.70 -3.90 10.77
C LEU A 4 11.65 -3.42 9.77
N VAL A 5 12.09 -2.84 8.65
CA VAL A 5 11.24 -2.51 7.50
C VAL A 5 11.67 -3.38 6.33
N THR A 6 10.77 -4.19 5.79
CA THR A 6 11.01 -4.98 4.57
C THR A 6 10.35 -4.32 3.36
N GLY A 7 10.90 -4.51 2.16
CA GLY A 7 10.53 -3.71 0.99
C GLY A 7 10.95 -2.24 1.14
N ALA A 8 12.05 -2.02 1.85
CA ALA A 8 12.52 -0.70 2.28
C ALA A 8 12.93 0.22 1.11
N ALA A 9 13.30 -0.33 -0.04
CA ALA A 9 13.61 0.45 -1.24
C ALA A 9 12.36 0.89 -2.03
N GLY A 10 11.19 0.33 -1.71
CA GLY A 10 9.91 0.65 -2.33
C GLY A 10 9.37 2.03 -1.91
N MET A 11 8.31 2.48 -2.61
CA MET A 11 7.66 3.77 -2.35
C MET A 11 7.28 3.95 -0.87
N LEU A 12 6.50 3.03 -0.33
CA LEU A 12 6.04 3.09 1.07
C LEU A 12 7.17 2.77 2.04
N GLY A 13 8.02 1.78 1.72
CA GLY A 13 9.13 1.39 2.60
C GLY A 13 10.08 2.52 2.92
N ARG A 14 10.43 3.35 1.93
CA ARG A 14 11.26 4.55 2.14
C ARG A 14 10.63 5.55 3.10
N GLU A 15 9.34 5.80 2.95
CA GLU A 15 8.60 6.70 3.84
C GLU A 15 8.50 6.13 5.27
N VAL A 16 8.32 4.80 5.42
CA VAL A 16 8.29 4.13 6.73
C VAL A 16 9.66 4.21 7.41
N VAL A 17 10.76 3.96 6.68
CA VAL A 17 12.12 4.12 7.22
C VAL A 17 12.35 5.55 7.70
N ALA A 18 12.07 6.55 6.85
CA ALA A 18 12.24 7.96 7.21
C ALA A 18 11.34 8.38 8.39
N ALA A 19 10.10 7.89 8.46
CA ALA A 19 9.19 8.17 9.58
C ALA A 19 9.70 7.55 10.88
N ALA A 20 10.15 6.30 10.84
CA ALA A 20 10.67 5.60 12.00
C ALA A 20 11.95 6.24 12.56
N GLU A 21 12.87 6.65 11.69
CA GLU A 21 14.09 7.38 12.08
C GLU A 21 13.77 8.72 12.74
N ARG A 22 12.83 9.51 12.16
CA ARG A 22 12.38 10.78 12.75
C ARG A 22 11.74 10.60 14.13
N LEU A 23 11.08 9.46 14.38
CA LEU A 23 10.50 9.10 15.67
C LEU A 23 11.53 8.51 16.65
N GLY A 24 12.81 8.42 16.26
CA GLY A 24 13.91 7.98 17.13
C GLY A 24 14.02 6.45 17.27
N HIS A 25 13.50 5.68 16.32
CA HIS A 25 13.70 4.23 16.31
C HIS A 25 15.04 3.84 15.70
N GLU A 26 15.60 2.71 16.13
CA GLU A 26 16.70 2.03 15.45
C GLU A 26 16.13 1.22 14.29
N VAL A 27 16.43 1.58 13.05
CA VAL A 27 15.82 0.99 11.86
C VAL A 27 16.78 0.07 11.13
N ALA A 28 16.35 -1.17 10.91
CA ALA A 28 16.94 -2.05 9.91
C ALA A 28 16.06 -2.02 8.65
N ALA A 29 16.64 -1.66 7.51
CA ALA A 29 15.95 -1.52 6.24
C ALA A 29 16.40 -2.66 5.31
N TRP A 30 15.47 -3.57 4.94
CA TRP A 30 15.77 -4.70 4.06
C TRP A 30 15.00 -4.65 2.75
N ASP A 31 15.70 -5.04 1.69
CA ASP A 31 15.14 -5.36 0.38
C ASP A 31 15.77 -6.66 -0.14
N LEU A 32 15.58 -7.01 -1.42
CA LEU A 32 16.10 -8.26 -2.00
C LEU A 32 17.59 -8.51 -1.76
N PRO A 33 18.51 -7.51 -1.82
CA PRO A 33 19.93 -7.77 -1.55
C PRO A 33 20.20 -8.20 -0.11
N GLU A 34 19.42 -7.72 0.86
CA GLU A 34 19.59 -8.03 2.28
C GLU A 34 18.96 -9.38 2.67
N CYS A 35 17.75 -9.66 2.13
CA CYS A 35 17.03 -10.89 2.42
C CYS A 35 15.96 -11.19 1.36
N ASP A 36 16.05 -12.34 0.73
CA ASP A 36 14.94 -12.87 -0.08
C ASP A 36 13.90 -13.49 0.87
N LEU A 37 12.77 -12.80 1.02
CA LEU A 37 11.68 -13.22 1.91
C LEU A 37 10.94 -14.47 1.41
N THR A 38 11.15 -14.88 0.15
CA THR A 38 10.59 -16.13 -0.38
C THR A 38 11.34 -17.35 0.12
N ASP A 39 12.59 -17.19 0.60
CA ASP A 39 13.34 -18.22 1.31
C ASP A 39 12.98 -18.20 2.81
N ALA A 40 12.17 -19.16 3.23
CA ALA A 40 11.71 -19.29 4.61
C ALA A 40 12.86 -19.47 5.62
N GLY A 41 13.90 -20.22 5.23
CA GLY A 41 15.07 -20.49 6.09
C GLY A 41 15.92 -19.24 6.29
N ALA A 42 16.22 -18.52 5.21
CA ALA A 42 16.96 -17.28 5.24
C ALA A 42 16.21 -16.20 6.05
N THR A 43 14.90 -16.05 5.80
CA THR A 43 14.03 -15.10 6.51
C THR A 43 14.02 -15.37 8.02
N LEU A 44 13.81 -16.62 8.44
CA LEU A 44 13.82 -17.01 9.86
C LEU A 44 15.17 -16.72 10.51
N ALA A 45 16.27 -17.13 9.88
CA ALA A 45 17.61 -16.94 10.42
C ALA A 45 17.97 -15.44 10.56
N ALA A 46 17.60 -14.63 9.56
CA ALA A 46 17.89 -13.21 9.53
C ALA A 46 17.09 -12.43 10.60
N ILE A 47 15.79 -12.66 10.73
CA ILE A 47 14.93 -11.99 11.73
C ILE A 47 15.34 -12.40 13.14
N ARG A 48 15.63 -13.70 13.39
CA ARG A 48 16.14 -14.15 14.69
C ARG A 48 17.47 -13.50 15.08
N ARG A 49 18.39 -13.32 14.12
CA ARG A 49 19.68 -12.68 14.37
C ARG A 49 19.54 -11.18 14.64
N LEU A 50 18.58 -10.53 13.97
CA LEU A 50 18.33 -9.10 14.14
C LEU A 50 17.65 -8.78 15.48
N GLU A 51 16.78 -9.69 15.96
CA GLU A 51 15.97 -9.49 17.17
C GLU A 51 15.17 -8.16 17.16
N PRO A 52 14.36 -7.88 16.12
CA PRO A 52 13.59 -6.66 16.09
C PRO A 52 12.44 -6.72 17.10
N ARG A 53 12.04 -5.58 17.67
CA ARG A 53 10.82 -5.49 18.49
C ARG A 53 9.56 -5.59 17.63
N ALA A 54 9.61 -5.01 16.42
CA ALA A 54 8.53 -5.12 15.44
C ALA A 54 9.08 -5.12 14.02
N VAL A 55 8.26 -5.65 13.10
CA VAL A 55 8.52 -5.67 11.65
C VAL A 55 7.37 -4.94 10.95
N VAL A 56 7.69 -3.99 10.05
CA VAL A 56 6.75 -3.42 9.10
C VAL A 56 7.04 -4.01 7.73
N ASN A 57 6.14 -4.89 7.26
CA ASN A 57 6.30 -5.57 5.98
C ASN A 57 5.62 -4.77 4.86
N CYS A 58 6.43 -4.00 4.10
CA CYS A 58 6.04 -3.28 2.89
C CYS A 58 6.41 -4.03 1.60
N ALA A 59 7.08 -5.18 1.70
CA ALA A 59 7.47 -5.97 0.53
C ALA A 59 6.24 -6.54 -0.18
N ALA A 60 6.15 -6.30 -1.48
CA ALA A 60 5.06 -6.80 -2.30
C ALA A 60 5.38 -6.78 -3.81
N TYR A 61 4.78 -7.72 -4.53
CA TYR A 61 4.65 -7.66 -5.98
C TYR A 61 3.44 -6.76 -6.32
N THR A 62 3.68 -5.53 -6.79
CA THR A 62 2.64 -4.50 -6.94
C THR A 62 2.18 -4.26 -8.37
N ASN A 63 2.74 -4.97 -9.35
CA ASN A 63 2.29 -4.85 -10.74
C ASN A 63 0.99 -5.64 -10.95
N VAL A 64 -0.14 -4.95 -10.75
CA VAL A 64 -1.48 -5.53 -10.79
C VAL A 64 -1.78 -6.22 -12.12
N ASP A 65 -1.41 -5.60 -13.24
CA ASP A 65 -1.68 -6.17 -14.58
C ASP A 65 -0.76 -7.38 -14.89
N ALA A 66 0.51 -7.31 -14.50
CA ALA A 66 1.42 -8.43 -14.70
C ALA A 66 1.11 -9.62 -13.79
N ALA A 67 0.47 -9.41 -12.63
CA ALA A 67 0.02 -10.49 -11.76
C ALA A 67 -1.00 -11.42 -12.44
N GLU A 68 -1.81 -10.91 -13.37
CA GLU A 68 -2.74 -11.76 -14.13
C GLU A 68 -2.01 -12.75 -15.06
N ALA A 69 -0.83 -12.38 -15.54
CA ALA A 69 -0.02 -13.23 -16.41
C ALA A 69 0.90 -14.17 -15.60
N ASP A 70 1.24 -13.82 -14.35
CA ASP A 70 2.13 -14.58 -13.48
C ASP A 70 1.62 -14.55 -12.02
N GLU A 71 0.47 -15.17 -11.81
CA GLU A 71 -0.14 -15.29 -10.48
C GLU A 71 0.74 -16.12 -9.53
N ALA A 72 1.53 -17.06 -10.04
CA ALA A 72 2.41 -17.86 -9.21
C ALA A 72 3.48 -17.01 -8.52
N THR A 73 4.17 -16.14 -9.26
CA THR A 73 5.13 -15.19 -8.70
C THR A 73 4.44 -14.19 -7.76
N ALA A 74 3.27 -13.67 -8.12
CA ALA A 74 2.52 -12.77 -7.24
C ALA A 74 2.15 -13.47 -5.92
N THR A 75 1.71 -14.74 -5.95
CA THR A 75 1.37 -15.53 -4.77
C THR A 75 2.60 -15.82 -3.91
N LEU A 76 3.71 -16.20 -4.52
CA LEU A 76 4.98 -16.45 -3.81
C LEU A 76 5.43 -15.20 -3.03
N VAL A 77 5.41 -14.02 -3.67
CA VAL A 77 5.91 -12.78 -3.05
C VAL A 77 4.89 -12.15 -2.10
N ASN A 78 3.60 -12.09 -2.46
CA ASN A 78 2.58 -11.45 -1.64
C ASN A 78 2.00 -12.37 -0.57
N GLY A 79 1.98 -13.68 -0.83
CA GLY A 79 1.42 -14.72 0.04
C GLY A 79 2.50 -15.39 0.86
N ASP A 80 3.24 -16.30 0.24
CA ASP A 80 4.16 -17.20 0.96
C ASP A 80 5.26 -16.42 1.69
N ALA A 81 5.84 -15.39 1.09
CA ALA A 81 6.84 -14.55 1.76
C ALA A 81 6.26 -13.79 2.97
N ALA A 82 5.02 -13.32 2.91
CA ALA A 82 4.34 -12.72 4.07
C ALA A 82 4.18 -13.75 5.20
N GLY A 83 3.80 -15.00 4.88
CA GLY A 83 3.76 -16.11 5.83
C GLY A 83 5.13 -16.44 6.43
N ASN A 84 6.20 -16.38 5.64
CA ASN A 84 7.57 -16.59 6.12
C ASN A 84 7.98 -15.52 7.14
N VAL A 85 7.65 -14.24 6.86
CA VAL A 85 7.89 -13.13 7.80
C VAL A 85 7.09 -13.34 9.09
N ALA A 86 5.80 -13.70 8.99
CA ALA A 86 4.96 -13.94 10.17
C ALA A 86 5.49 -15.07 11.05
N ARG A 87 5.88 -16.21 10.48
CA ARG A 87 6.54 -17.33 11.20
C ARG A 87 7.84 -16.89 11.89
N ALA A 88 8.65 -16.12 11.16
CA ALA A 88 9.90 -15.61 11.71
C ALA A 88 9.68 -14.63 12.87
N CYS A 89 8.67 -13.76 12.79
CA CYS A 89 8.25 -12.87 13.85
C CYS A 89 7.75 -13.66 15.08
N ALA A 90 6.91 -14.68 14.88
CA ALA A 90 6.45 -15.56 15.95
C ALA A 90 7.63 -16.23 16.69
N ALA A 91 8.61 -16.71 15.94
CA ALA A 91 9.80 -17.36 16.48
C ALA A 91 10.79 -16.40 17.17
N ALA A 92 10.73 -15.09 16.87
CA ALA A 92 11.55 -14.05 17.47
C ALA A 92 10.82 -13.25 18.58
N GLY A 93 9.53 -13.49 18.80
CA GLY A 93 8.69 -12.68 19.70
C GLY A 93 8.51 -11.24 19.23
N ALA A 94 8.55 -11.02 17.92
CA ALA A 94 8.38 -9.72 17.29
C ALA A 94 6.94 -9.51 16.84
N ARG A 95 6.43 -8.29 16.94
CA ARG A 95 5.16 -7.86 16.34
C ARG A 95 5.31 -7.71 14.83
N LEU A 96 4.23 -7.95 14.07
CA LEU A 96 4.18 -7.71 12.62
C LEU A 96 3.08 -6.72 12.24
N VAL A 97 3.45 -5.67 11.51
CA VAL A 97 2.53 -4.81 10.74
C VAL A 97 2.68 -5.19 9.27
N HIS A 98 1.66 -5.80 8.67
CA HIS A 98 1.66 -6.25 7.28
C HIS A 98 0.78 -5.34 6.42
N VAL A 99 1.35 -4.75 5.39
CA VAL A 99 0.60 -3.88 4.46
C VAL A 99 -0.14 -4.73 3.43
N SER A 100 -1.46 -4.55 3.35
CA SER A 100 -2.35 -5.19 2.39
C SER A 100 -3.07 -4.16 1.51
N THR A 101 -4.16 -4.53 0.85
CA THR A 101 -4.80 -3.76 -0.22
C THR A 101 -6.33 -3.81 -0.16
N ASP A 102 -6.97 -2.77 -0.69
CA ASP A 102 -8.40 -2.70 -1.00
C ASP A 102 -8.82 -3.71 -2.08
N TYR A 103 -7.89 -4.24 -2.90
CA TYR A 103 -8.19 -5.23 -3.94
C TYR A 103 -8.57 -6.62 -3.40
N VAL A 104 -8.61 -6.80 -2.09
CA VAL A 104 -9.22 -7.97 -1.46
C VAL A 104 -10.75 -7.96 -1.57
N PHE A 105 -11.36 -6.83 -1.93
CA PHE A 105 -12.80 -6.65 -2.13
C PHE A 105 -13.19 -6.66 -3.60
N ASP A 106 -14.43 -7.06 -3.90
CA ASP A 106 -14.94 -7.17 -5.27
C ASP A 106 -15.51 -5.86 -5.85
N GLY A 107 -15.67 -4.83 -5.01
CA GLY A 107 -16.18 -3.54 -5.46
C GLY A 107 -17.70 -3.49 -5.68
N SER A 108 -18.46 -4.45 -5.20
CA SER A 108 -19.92 -4.54 -5.38
C SER A 108 -20.72 -3.59 -4.49
N LYS A 109 -20.14 -3.15 -3.37
CA LYS A 109 -20.76 -2.20 -2.43
C LYS A 109 -20.85 -0.78 -3.02
N ARG A 110 -21.74 0.02 -2.41
CA ARG A 110 -21.87 1.47 -2.64
C ARG A 110 -21.55 2.29 -1.40
N GLU A 111 -21.19 1.62 -0.32
CA GLU A 111 -20.79 2.18 0.97
C GLU A 111 -19.34 1.76 1.24
N PRO A 112 -18.59 2.53 2.06
CA PRO A 112 -17.21 2.16 2.39
C PRO A 112 -17.09 0.73 2.92
N TRP A 113 -16.05 0.03 2.48
CA TRP A 113 -15.68 -1.29 3.00
C TRP A 113 -15.10 -1.16 4.39
N ILE A 114 -15.57 -1.99 5.32
CA ILE A 114 -15.07 -2.05 6.69
C ILE A 114 -14.31 -3.36 6.93
N GLU A 115 -13.58 -3.44 8.02
CA GLU A 115 -12.64 -4.52 8.29
C GLU A 115 -13.29 -5.90 8.37
N SER A 116 -14.56 -5.99 8.82
CA SER A 116 -15.33 -7.25 8.93
C SER A 116 -16.06 -7.65 7.64
N ASP A 117 -16.06 -6.82 6.60
CA ASP A 117 -16.67 -7.18 5.33
C ASP A 117 -16.00 -8.41 4.71
N ALA A 118 -16.80 -9.26 4.09
CA ALA A 118 -16.29 -10.44 3.40
C ALA A 118 -15.42 -10.06 2.20
N THR A 119 -14.26 -10.69 2.09
CA THR A 119 -13.33 -10.51 0.98
C THR A 119 -13.72 -11.39 -0.21
N SER A 120 -13.57 -10.85 -1.44
CA SER A 120 -13.84 -11.56 -2.70
C SER A 120 -13.02 -10.94 -3.84
N PRO A 121 -11.69 -11.13 -3.86
CA PRO A 121 -10.81 -10.46 -4.81
C PRO A 121 -11.11 -10.87 -6.26
N LEU A 122 -11.18 -9.88 -7.15
CA LEU A 122 -11.49 -10.10 -8.57
C LEU A 122 -10.29 -10.64 -9.36
N GLY A 123 -9.09 -10.13 -9.07
CA GLY A 123 -7.87 -10.40 -9.83
C GLY A 123 -6.79 -11.13 -9.03
N ALA A 124 -5.76 -11.59 -9.75
CA ALA A 124 -4.62 -12.33 -9.20
C ALA A 124 -3.87 -11.56 -8.10
N TYR A 125 -3.67 -10.25 -8.28
CA TYR A 125 -3.05 -9.41 -7.25
C TYR A 125 -3.83 -9.43 -5.95
N GLY A 126 -5.15 -9.21 -6.00
CA GLY A 126 -6.01 -9.25 -4.81
C GLY A 126 -5.99 -10.62 -4.13
N ARG A 127 -6.06 -11.72 -4.92
CA ARG A 127 -5.97 -13.10 -4.39
C ARG A 127 -4.63 -13.36 -3.71
N SER A 128 -3.52 -12.94 -4.33
CA SER A 128 -2.18 -13.12 -3.75
C SER A 128 -2.00 -12.37 -2.44
N LYS A 129 -2.53 -11.14 -2.33
CA LYS A 129 -2.49 -10.35 -1.09
C LYS A 129 -3.38 -10.96 0.00
N LEU A 130 -4.59 -11.41 -0.36
CA LEU A 130 -5.48 -12.09 0.59
C LEU A 130 -4.86 -13.38 1.14
N HIS A 131 -4.19 -14.16 0.29
CA HIS A 131 -3.43 -15.33 0.74
C HIS A 131 -2.37 -14.96 1.79
N GLY A 132 -1.68 -13.82 1.61
CA GLY A 132 -0.74 -13.30 2.61
C GLY A 132 -1.42 -12.92 3.93
N GLU A 133 -2.60 -12.26 3.88
CA GLU A 133 -3.38 -11.97 5.08
C GLU A 133 -3.75 -13.25 5.84
N ASP A 134 -4.17 -14.30 5.11
CA ASP A 134 -4.56 -15.59 5.71
C ASP A 134 -3.38 -16.26 6.41
N LEU A 135 -2.20 -16.28 5.77
CA LEU A 135 -0.98 -16.84 6.36
C LEU A 135 -0.51 -16.02 7.58
N VAL A 136 -0.52 -14.69 7.51
CA VAL A 136 -0.15 -13.84 8.65
C VAL A 136 -1.05 -14.11 9.84
N ARG A 137 -2.36 -14.20 9.64
CA ARG A 137 -3.33 -14.50 10.71
C ARG A 137 -3.12 -15.90 11.32
N ALA A 138 -2.79 -16.87 10.49
CA ALA A 138 -2.58 -18.25 10.94
C ALA A 138 -1.28 -18.41 11.75
N GLU A 139 -0.22 -17.71 11.38
CA GLU A 139 1.13 -17.91 11.90
C GLU A 139 1.47 -17.01 13.11
N LEU A 140 0.86 -15.84 13.23
CA LEU A 140 1.23 -14.86 14.25
C LEU A 140 0.01 -14.16 14.88
N PRO A 141 -0.34 -14.46 16.14
CA PRO A 141 -1.42 -13.76 16.85
C PRO A 141 -1.18 -12.25 17.04
N ASP A 142 0.08 -11.84 17.31
CA ASP A 142 0.45 -10.42 17.49
C ASP A 142 0.76 -9.75 16.15
N HIS A 143 -0.29 -9.54 15.36
CA HIS A 143 -0.19 -8.88 14.05
C HIS A 143 -1.17 -7.71 13.92
N ALA A 144 -0.81 -6.75 13.07
CA ALA A 144 -1.72 -5.80 12.46
C ALA A 144 -1.62 -5.91 10.94
N ILE A 145 -2.73 -6.24 10.26
CA ILE A 145 -2.83 -6.19 8.80
C ILE A 145 -3.46 -4.85 8.45
N VAL A 146 -2.74 -4.01 7.69
CA VAL A 146 -3.23 -2.69 7.29
C VAL A 146 -3.54 -2.70 5.80
N ARG A 147 -4.82 -2.71 5.45
CA ARG A 147 -5.28 -2.54 4.07
C ARG A 147 -5.25 -1.07 3.71
N THR A 148 -4.60 -0.75 2.61
CA THR A 148 -4.54 0.60 2.05
C THR A 148 -5.04 0.61 0.61
N ALA A 149 -5.27 1.79 0.03
CA ALA A 149 -5.82 1.94 -1.31
C ALA A 149 -5.09 3.04 -2.08
N TRP A 150 -4.94 2.87 -3.40
CA TRP A 150 -4.49 3.89 -4.35
C TRP A 150 -3.26 4.66 -3.86
N LEU A 151 -2.24 3.93 -3.42
CA LEU A 151 -1.03 4.48 -2.82
C LEU A 151 -0.23 5.29 -3.84
N PHE A 152 0.18 6.49 -3.45
CA PHE A 152 1.07 7.36 -4.22
C PHE A 152 2.08 8.05 -3.30
N GLY A 153 3.22 8.48 -3.88
CA GLY A 153 4.30 9.11 -3.14
C GLY A 153 5.48 9.52 -4.03
N PRO A 154 6.49 10.21 -3.52
CA PRO A 154 7.59 10.77 -4.31
C PRO A 154 8.56 9.70 -4.84
N HIS A 155 8.48 8.48 -4.31
CA HIS A 155 9.41 7.41 -4.65
C HIS A 155 8.76 6.35 -5.52
N GLY A 156 9.22 6.21 -6.77
CA GLY A 156 8.75 5.20 -7.71
C GLY A 156 7.47 5.57 -8.48
N PRO A 157 7.05 4.70 -9.41
CA PRO A 157 5.93 4.98 -10.29
C PRO A 157 4.60 4.94 -9.52
N ASN A 158 3.74 5.92 -9.78
CA ASN A 158 2.38 5.98 -9.25
C ASN A 158 1.46 6.74 -10.20
N PHE A 159 0.16 6.70 -9.94
CA PHE A 159 -0.83 7.31 -10.82
C PHE A 159 -0.68 8.83 -10.89
N VAL A 160 -0.53 9.53 -9.76
CA VAL A 160 -0.43 11.00 -9.71
C VAL A 160 0.79 11.47 -10.50
N SER A 161 1.97 10.92 -10.23
CA SER A 161 3.19 11.25 -10.98
C SER A 161 3.08 10.90 -12.47
N THR A 162 2.36 9.82 -12.81
CA THR A 162 2.10 9.47 -14.21
C THR A 162 1.23 10.51 -14.91
N MET A 163 0.15 10.99 -14.27
CA MET A 163 -0.70 12.02 -14.84
C MET A 163 0.05 13.34 -15.01
N LEU A 164 0.83 13.77 -14.03
CA LEU A 164 1.67 14.97 -14.13
C LEU A 164 2.67 14.88 -15.30
N ARG A 165 3.33 13.74 -15.48
CA ARG A 165 4.23 13.52 -16.62
C ARG A 165 3.46 13.56 -17.94
N LEU A 166 2.30 12.89 -18.04
CA LEU A 166 1.51 12.91 -19.28
C LEU A 166 1.07 14.32 -19.67
N ALA A 167 0.82 15.20 -18.70
CA ALA A 167 0.46 16.58 -18.95
C ALA A 167 1.61 17.43 -19.53
N THR A 168 2.88 17.00 -19.40
CA THR A 168 4.01 17.64 -20.10
C THR A 168 4.15 17.16 -21.55
N GLU A 169 3.50 16.06 -21.91
CA GLU A 169 3.62 15.40 -23.22
C GLU A 169 2.36 15.59 -24.09
N ARG A 170 1.22 15.97 -23.50
CA ARG A 170 -0.10 15.97 -24.15
C ARG A 170 -0.95 17.13 -23.69
N ASP A 171 -1.81 17.66 -24.58
CA ASP A 171 -2.79 18.69 -24.26
C ASP A 171 -4.05 18.12 -23.62
N GLU A 172 -4.27 16.79 -23.74
CA GLU A 172 -5.43 16.11 -23.15
C GLU A 172 -5.11 14.66 -22.75
N VAL A 173 -5.80 14.18 -21.71
CA VAL A 173 -5.76 12.78 -21.25
C VAL A 173 -7.17 12.25 -21.02
N GLN A 174 -7.38 10.94 -21.24
CA GLN A 174 -8.63 10.25 -20.89
C GLN A 174 -8.47 9.51 -19.57
N VAL A 175 -9.41 9.70 -18.65
CA VAL A 175 -9.38 9.08 -17.32
C VAL A 175 -10.74 8.53 -16.94
N VAL A 176 -10.76 7.32 -16.34
CA VAL A 176 -11.98 6.61 -15.95
C VAL A 176 -12.71 7.32 -14.80
N THR A 177 -14.04 7.37 -14.91
CA THR A 177 -14.93 8.01 -13.93
C THR A 177 -15.71 7.00 -13.06
N ASP A 178 -15.73 5.73 -13.48
CA ASP A 178 -16.56 4.64 -12.93
C ASP A 178 -15.80 3.72 -11.97
N GLN A 179 -14.61 4.12 -11.53
CA GLN A 179 -13.87 3.49 -10.43
C GLN A 179 -13.67 4.54 -9.34
N VAL A 180 -14.11 4.21 -8.11
CA VAL A 180 -14.07 5.11 -6.94
C VAL A 180 -13.30 4.42 -5.80
N GLY A 181 -12.35 5.14 -5.21
CA GLY A 181 -11.48 4.63 -4.14
C GLY A 181 -11.01 5.72 -3.19
N SER A 182 -10.07 5.37 -2.31
CA SER A 182 -9.47 6.27 -1.32
C SER A 182 -7.99 6.48 -1.62
N PRO A 183 -7.60 7.55 -2.35
CA PRO A 183 -6.19 7.81 -2.61
C PRO A 183 -5.41 8.03 -1.31
N THR A 184 -4.23 7.43 -1.21
CA THR A 184 -3.43 7.45 0.00
C THR A 184 -2.01 7.91 -0.27
N PHE A 185 -1.61 9.01 0.36
CA PHE A 185 -0.23 9.47 0.29
C PHE A 185 0.66 8.66 1.22
N ALA A 186 1.73 8.09 0.70
CA ALA A 186 2.66 7.23 1.45
C ALA A 186 3.28 7.95 2.67
N GLY A 187 3.58 9.24 2.55
CA GLY A 187 4.10 10.05 3.64
C GLY A 187 3.11 10.27 4.79
N HIS A 188 1.80 10.17 4.55
CA HIS A 188 0.77 10.18 5.60
C HIS A 188 0.56 8.80 6.22
N LEU A 189 0.62 7.74 5.42
CA LEU A 189 0.44 6.37 5.91
C LEU A 189 1.64 5.88 6.74
N ALA A 190 2.85 6.25 6.37
CA ALA A 190 4.07 5.74 6.99
C ALA A 190 4.16 5.99 8.50
N PRO A 191 3.90 7.20 9.04
CA PRO A 191 3.88 7.41 10.49
C PRO A 191 2.83 6.55 11.19
N ALA A 192 1.66 6.33 10.57
CA ALA A 192 0.61 5.49 11.13
C ALA A 192 1.03 4.01 11.21
N LEU A 193 1.80 3.50 10.23
CA LEU A 193 2.34 2.15 10.28
C LEU A 193 3.39 1.99 11.39
N VAL A 194 4.20 3.03 11.65
CA VAL A 194 5.16 3.04 12.76
C VAL A 194 4.41 3.05 14.10
N ASP A 195 3.36 3.88 14.25
CA ASP A 195 2.49 3.88 15.42
C ASP A 195 1.83 2.51 15.63
N MET A 196 1.32 1.86 14.57
CA MET A 196 0.79 0.50 14.65
C MET A 196 1.82 -0.54 15.11
N ALA A 197 3.11 -0.33 14.84
CA ALA A 197 4.18 -1.19 15.35
C ALA A 197 4.43 -1.04 16.86
N GLU A 198 4.01 0.07 17.47
CA GLU A 198 4.09 0.34 18.91
C GLU A 198 2.83 -0.07 19.67
N ARG A 199 1.67 -0.08 19.00
CA ARG A 199 0.37 -0.46 19.60
C ARG A 199 0.32 -1.94 19.96
N THR A 200 -0.69 -2.29 20.76
CA THR A 200 -1.02 -3.67 21.11
C THR A 200 -2.29 -4.17 20.41
N ASP A 201 -2.98 -3.30 19.66
CA ASP A 201 -4.16 -3.67 18.89
C ASP A 201 -3.80 -4.68 17.79
N THR A 202 -4.57 -5.74 17.66
CA THR A 202 -4.33 -6.82 16.68
C THR A 202 -5.47 -6.95 15.68
N GLY A 203 -5.20 -7.66 14.58
CA GLY A 203 -6.17 -7.96 13.54
C GLY A 203 -6.06 -7.06 12.32
N ILE A 204 -7.18 -6.85 11.63
CA ILE A 204 -7.24 -6.07 10.37
C ILE A 204 -7.59 -4.62 10.68
N PHE A 205 -6.95 -3.70 9.96
CA PHE A 205 -7.17 -2.25 10.00
C PHE A 205 -7.23 -1.71 8.58
N HIS A 206 -7.98 -0.64 8.40
CA HIS A 206 -7.97 0.13 7.15
C HIS A 206 -7.19 1.44 7.38
N GLY A 207 -6.19 1.69 6.52
CA GLY A 207 -5.36 2.90 6.55
C GLY A 207 -5.33 3.55 5.17
N ALA A 208 -6.27 4.46 4.91
CA ALA A 208 -6.39 5.17 3.64
C ALA A 208 -6.64 6.66 3.87
N GLY A 209 -6.32 7.49 2.88
CA GLY A 209 -6.61 8.93 2.91
C GLY A 209 -8.10 9.17 3.11
N ALA A 210 -8.46 10.14 3.95
CA ALA A 210 -9.86 10.44 4.24
C ALA A 210 -10.58 10.95 3.00
N GLY A 211 -11.84 10.51 2.82
CA GLY A 211 -12.66 10.80 1.65
C GLY A 211 -12.50 9.78 0.53
N SER A 212 -13.11 10.09 -0.60
CA SER A 212 -13.10 9.23 -1.78
C SER A 212 -13.17 10.06 -3.05
N CYS A 213 -12.68 9.53 -4.16
CA CYS A 213 -12.85 10.12 -5.48
C CYS A 213 -12.69 9.05 -6.58
N SER A 214 -13.09 9.40 -7.81
CA SER A 214 -12.72 8.66 -9.01
C SER A 214 -11.27 8.98 -9.43
N TRP A 215 -10.69 8.15 -10.30
CA TRP A 215 -9.40 8.48 -10.94
C TRP A 215 -9.46 9.79 -11.72
N TYR A 216 -10.61 10.09 -12.30
CA TYR A 216 -10.86 11.36 -13.00
C TYR A 216 -10.74 12.57 -12.05
N GLU A 217 -11.43 12.51 -10.91
CA GLU A 217 -11.38 13.58 -9.90
C GLU A 217 -9.99 13.72 -9.26
N LEU A 218 -9.30 12.58 -9.01
CA LEU A 218 -7.91 12.61 -8.55
C LEU A 218 -6.99 13.32 -9.54
N THR A 219 -7.20 13.10 -10.85
CA THR A 219 -6.41 13.77 -11.90
C THR A 219 -6.70 15.27 -11.94
N LEU A 220 -7.99 15.67 -11.82
CA LEU A 220 -8.37 17.10 -11.78
C LEU A 220 -7.72 17.82 -10.61
N GLU A 221 -7.78 17.26 -9.39
CA GLU A 221 -7.13 17.85 -8.20
C GLU A 221 -5.61 17.92 -8.37
N ALA A 222 -4.97 16.87 -8.93
CA ALA A 222 -3.54 16.86 -9.15
C ALA A 222 -3.10 17.96 -10.14
N TYR A 223 -3.86 18.18 -11.20
CA TYR A 223 -3.57 19.21 -12.20
C TYR A 223 -3.86 20.61 -11.67
N ASP A 224 -4.96 20.82 -10.93
CA ASP A 224 -5.27 22.09 -10.30
C ASP A 224 -4.18 22.48 -9.28
N ALA A 225 -3.83 21.56 -8.39
CA ALA A 225 -2.80 21.79 -7.38
C ALA A 225 -1.41 22.04 -7.96
N ALA A 226 -1.10 21.44 -9.13
CA ALA A 226 0.17 21.65 -9.83
C ALA A 226 0.16 22.83 -10.82
N GLY A 227 -0.97 23.51 -11.02
CA GLY A 227 -1.13 24.60 -12.01
C GLY A 227 -0.98 24.12 -13.47
N VAL A 228 -1.37 22.88 -13.75
CA VAL A 228 -1.23 22.24 -15.07
C VAL A 228 -2.48 22.44 -15.91
N ALA A 229 -2.30 22.88 -17.16
CA ALA A 229 -3.42 23.21 -18.09
C ALA A 229 -3.76 22.07 -19.07
N CYS A 230 -3.50 20.80 -18.73
CA CYS A 230 -3.88 19.65 -19.54
C CYS A 230 -5.36 19.31 -19.34
N ARG A 231 -6.10 19.11 -20.45
CA ARG A 231 -7.53 18.80 -20.40
C ARG A 231 -7.77 17.33 -20.01
N VAL A 232 -8.61 17.09 -19.01
CA VAL A 232 -9.00 15.74 -18.59
C VAL A 232 -10.36 15.40 -19.21
N LEU A 233 -10.41 14.33 -20.00
CA LEU A 233 -11.63 13.82 -20.63
C LEU A 233 -12.13 12.59 -19.88
N PRO A 234 -13.44 12.52 -19.56
CA PRO A 234 -14.01 11.35 -18.91
C PRO A 234 -14.06 10.15 -19.86
N THR A 235 -13.82 8.96 -19.32
CA THR A 235 -14.02 7.67 -20.01
C THR A 235 -14.52 6.64 -18.99
N THR A 236 -14.78 5.40 -19.44
CA THR A 236 -15.18 4.28 -18.57
C THR A 236 -14.13 3.18 -18.56
N ALA A 237 -14.16 2.33 -17.54
CA ALA A 237 -13.29 1.16 -17.45
C ALA A 237 -13.46 0.21 -18.64
N GLU A 238 -14.69 0.09 -19.17
CA GLU A 238 -14.98 -0.70 -20.38
C GLU A 238 -14.25 -0.16 -21.61
N GLN A 239 -14.25 1.17 -21.80
CA GLN A 239 -13.57 1.82 -22.92
C GLN A 239 -12.05 1.84 -22.75
N PHE A 240 -11.56 1.78 -21.52
CA PHE A 240 -10.14 1.76 -21.15
C PHE A 240 -9.75 0.43 -20.51
N ALA A 241 -10.03 -0.67 -21.25
CA ALA A 241 -9.81 -2.01 -20.74
C ALA A 241 -8.34 -2.27 -20.37
N ARG A 242 -8.14 -2.88 -19.19
CA ARG A 242 -6.84 -3.30 -18.65
C ARG A 242 -6.84 -4.82 -18.44
N PRO A 243 -5.65 -5.49 -18.44
CA PRO A 243 -5.57 -6.94 -18.21
C PRO A 243 -6.22 -7.38 -16.90
N ALA A 244 -5.91 -6.71 -15.78
CA ALA A 244 -6.48 -7.05 -14.49
C ALA A 244 -7.87 -6.40 -14.28
N PRO A 245 -8.87 -7.13 -13.78
CA PRO A 245 -10.12 -6.53 -13.33
C PRO A 245 -9.88 -5.66 -12.09
N ARG A 246 -10.60 -4.54 -12.01
CA ARG A 246 -10.50 -3.59 -10.89
C ARG A 246 -11.87 -3.39 -10.26
N PRO A 247 -11.95 -3.31 -8.91
CA PRO A 247 -13.21 -3.02 -8.24
C PRO A 247 -13.76 -1.65 -8.66
N ALA A 248 -15.06 -1.59 -8.96
CA ALA A 248 -15.72 -0.32 -9.30
C ALA A 248 -15.79 0.62 -8.08
N TYR A 249 -15.88 0.06 -6.87
CA TYR A 249 -15.91 0.82 -5.62
C TYR A 249 -15.03 0.14 -4.57
N SER A 250 -13.93 0.78 -4.19
CA SER A 250 -12.95 0.26 -3.22
C SER A 250 -12.65 1.22 -2.07
N VAL A 251 -13.59 2.15 -1.79
CA VAL A 251 -13.46 3.09 -0.68
C VAL A 251 -13.36 2.34 0.63
N LEU A 252 -12.35 2.66 1.44
CA LEU A 252 -12.12 2.07 2.75
C LEU A 252 -12.70 2.96 3.87
N GLY A 253 -13.53 2.36 4.72
CA GLY A 253 -13.98 2.91 5.99
C GLY A 253 -13.41 2.11 7.14
N SER A 254 -13.79 2.40 8.38
CA SER A 254 -13.37 1.62 9.55
C SER A 254 -14.49 1.53 10.58
N GLU A 255 -14.59 0.34 11.22
CA GLU A 255 -15.45 0.08 12.37
C GLU A 255 -14.63 -0.11 13.67
N ARG A 256 -13.30 0.09 13.59
CA ARG A 256 -12.42 -0.09 14.77
C ARG A 256 -12.63 1.02 15.78
N GLU A 257 -12.55 0.67 17.07
CA GLU A 257 -12.62 1.64 18.17
C GLU A 257 -11.46 2.66 18.10
N HIS A 258 -10.26 2.20 17.69
CA HIS A 258 -9.07 3.01 17.49
C HIS A 258 -8.62 2.91 16.04
N PRO A 259 -9.32 3.58 15.08
CA PRO A 259 -9.00 3.48 13.67
C PRO A 259 -7.69 4.18 13.33
N ILE A 260 -7.09 3.80 12.20
CA ILE A 260 -6.05 4.61 11.57
C ILE A 260 -6.76 5.80 10.89
N THR A 261 -6.41 7.00 11.31
CA THR A 261 -6.98 8.23 10.72
C THR A 261 -5.89 8.98 9.98
N LEU A 262 -6.10 9.17 8.67
CA LEU A 262 -5.19 9.92 7.82
C LEU A 262 -5.85 11.22 7.34
N PRO A 263 -5.05 12.23 6.95
CA PRO A 263 -5.58 13.46 6.35
C PRO A 263 -6.41 13.21 5.08
N PRO A 264 -7.24 14.17 4.65
CA PRO A 264 -7.94 14.13 3.37
C PRO A 264 -6.97 13.86 2.21
N TRP A 265 -7.42 13.06 1.23
CA TRP A 265 -6.59 12.68 0.09
C TRP A 265 -6.06 13.89 -0.71
N GLN A 266 -6.81 15.01 -0.75
CA GLN A 266 -6.36 16.26 -1.40
C GLN A 266 -5.12 16.86 -0.71
N GLU A 267 -5.05 16.78 0.61
CA GLU A 267 -3.85 17.19 1.35
C GLU A 267 -2.67 16.28 1.00
N GLY A 268 -2.94 14.99 0.79
CA GLY A 268 -1.95 14.04 0.30
C GLY A 268 -1.40 14.41 -1.08
N VAL A 269 -2.26 14.87 -2.01
CA VAL A 269 -1.82 15.34 -3.34
C VAL A 269 -0.89 16.54 -3.20
N ARG A 270 -1.24 17.54 -2.39
CA ARG A 270 -0.41 18.74 -2.16
C ARG A 270 0.92 18.38 -1.50
N ALA A 271 0.89 17.49 -0.51
CA ALA A 271 2.11 17.01 0.15
C ALA A 271 3.04 16.24 -0.82
N HIS A 272 2.45 15.44 -1.72
CA HIS A 272 3.20 14.76 -2.78
C HIS A 272 3.89 15.75 -3.73
N LEU A 273 3.18 16.79 -4.18
CA LEU A 273 3.77 17.81 -5.06
C LEU A 273 4.92 18.53 -4.37
N ALA A 274 4.77 18.95 -3.12
CA ALA A 274 5.84 19.55 -2.33
C ALA A 274 7.07 18.65 -2.20
N ALA A 275 6.84 17.34 -1.94
CA ALA A 275 7.93 16.37 -1.84
C ALA A 275 8.66 16.13 -3.17
N LEU A 276 7.98 16.26 -4.32
CA LEU A 276 8.63 16.16 -5.65
C LEU A 276 9.58 17.32 -5.92
N GLU A 277 9.31 18.51 -5.38
CA GLU A 277 10.21 19.69 -5.49
C GLU A 277 11.50 19.52 -4.66
N GLU A 278 11.42 18.76 -3.55
CA GLU A 278 12.56 18.51 -2.66
C GLU A 278 13.48 17.38 -3.17
N VAL A 279 12.99 16.50 -4.05
CA VAL A 279 13.80 15.43 -4.63
C VAL A 279 14.61 15.96 -5.81
N PRO A 280 15.97 16.01 -5.74
CA PRO A 280 16.78 16.51 -6.85
C PRO A 280 16.48 15.72 -8.13
N SER A 281 16.23 16.43 -9.23
CA SER A 281 16.11 15.82 -10.57
C SER A 281 17.42 15.05 -10.86
N ARG A 282 17.32 13.74 -11.01
CA ARG A 282 18.46 12.89 -11.41
C ARG A 282 18.62 12.89 -12.93
#